data_4a678dc3da31c23d57c32fbb59526cab
#
_entry.id   4a678dc3da31c23d57c32fbb59526cab
#
_cell.length_a   1.000
_cell.length_b   1.000
_cell.length_c   1.000
_cell.angle_alpha   90.00
_cell.angle_beta   90.00
_cell.angle_gamma   90.00
#
_symmetry.space_group_name_H-M   'P 1'
#
loop_
_entity.id
_entity.type
_entity.pdbx_description
1 polymer ?
#
loop_
_entity_poly.entity_id
_entity_poly.type
_entity_poly.pdbx_seq_one_letter_code
_entity_poly.pdbx_strand_id
1 'polypeptide(L)'
;MRRRIVIGIVAVFSAVILVGAAPAWFRGGASGPTRAAVERERGASEELAEQAESTEQRLEALDAARAAGTLGKTGVIRRAPATGWSGERLMGGTADDWEPAIAADPSAPYVYVLHNRYGGPKPCPNSCPDPAMILNVSADGGKTFGPDAFMCVCRNTHGQFDPLIEVVRSTGEVYASWMNDYDIQFAKSLDHGATWSAPVPVFGNVSWGDKPQLTASADGRDVYISFNGPTGGDPWVATSHDSGATWTQTKVTDSKRYYFEYGSAVLPNGTVVFSEISFTYSGPGGSATGPALIHVFRSTDRGATWSDTVIDTLQLGTPCTSAGCYADFYDSGPALATDTGGDLVLVYSGAATSGGPRTVYARSSRDGGATWSSRVALSPSGVNAAFPAAAGVGNDGVRVWFMDQRTVRWNTWYTTSTNLGAAWSTPVRISDATSGTAYKNSDGFLEVYGDYGEIAVTNTGKTVAVWGEGTSYTGPGGVWFNRQN
;
A
#
# COMPACT_ATOMS: atom_id res chain seq x y z
N MET A 1 -26.05 17.11 -31.98
CA MET A 1 -25.42 18.35 -31.53
C MET A 1 -26.32 19.08 -30.57
N ARG A 2 -26.15 18.94 -29.29
CA ARG A 2 -26.60 19.86 -28.25
C ARG A 2 -25.62 19.73 -27.10
N ARG A 3 -24.76 20.72 -26.93
CA ARG A 3 -23.90 20.91 -25.77
C ARG A 3 -24.78 21.23 -24.57
N ARG A 4 -24.73 20.41 -23.52
CA ARG A 4 -25.23 20.80 -22.21
C ARG A 4 -24.04 21.38 -21.43
N ILE A 5 -24.16 22.67 -21.16
CA ILE A 5 -23.31 23.40 -20.23
C ILE A 5 -23.86 23.06 -18.84
N VAL A 6 -23.07 22.37 -18.03
CA VAL A 6 -23.38 22.21 -16.62
C VAL A 6 -22.79 23.41 -15.89
N ILE A 7 -23.66 24.28 -15.45
CA ILE A 7 -23.29 25.41 -14.57
C ILE A 7 -23.34 24.85 -13.13
N GLY A 8 -22.18 24.71 -12.53
CA GLY A 8 -22.10 24.38 -11.12
C GLY A 8 -22.65 25.53 -10.27
N ILE A 9 -23.69 25.25 -9.52
CA ILE A 9 -24.21 26.18 -8.52
C ILE A 9 -23.53 25.85 -7.22
N VAL A 10 -22.57 26.67 -6.81
CA VAL A 10 -22.02 26.67 -5.46
C VAL A 10 -23.08 27.25 -4.52
N ALA A 11 -23.74 26.42 -3.76
CA ALA A 11 -24.67 26.85 -2.72
C ALA A 11 -23.88 27.24 -1.47
N VAL A 12 -23.67 28.52 -1.28
CA VAL A 12 -23.15 29.07 -0.01
C VAL A 12 -24.28 29.05 1.03
N PHE A 13 -24.24 28.12 1.96
CA PHE A 13 -25.11 28.16 3.13
C PHE A 13 -24.55 29.14 4.16
N SER A 14 -25.11 30.34 4.21
CA SER A 14 -24.90 31.28 5.32
C SER A 14 -25.79 30.87 6.48
N ALA A 15 -25.19 30.27 7.51
CA ALA A 15 -25.89 30.03 8.79
C ALA A 15 -25.99 31.35 9.54
N VAL A 16 -27.21 31.87 9.66
CA VAL A 16 -27.52 32.98 10.57
C VAL A 16 -27.64 32.43 11.97
N ILE A 17 -26.67 32.75 12.83
CA ILE A 17 -26.75 32.45 14.26
C ILE A 17 -27.58 33.54 14.95
N LEU A 18 -28.78 33.17 15.40
CA LEU A 18 -29.58 33.96 16.33
C LEU A 18 -28.97 33.86 17.73
N VAL A 19 -28.41 34.96 18.23
CA VAL A 19 -27.92 35.08 19.61
C VAL A 19 -29.12 35.29 20.51
N GLY A 20 -29.54 34.22 21.17
CA GLY A 20 -30.47 34.29 22.33
C GLY A 20 -29.65 34.35 23.62
N ALA A 21 -29.79 35.42 24.39
CA ALA A 21 -29.18 35.57 25.70
C ALA A 21 -29.83 34.62 26.70
N ALA A 22 -29.03 33.69 27.28
CA ALA A 22 -29.41 32.89 28.45
C ALA A 22 -28.52 33.23 29.66
N PRO A 23 -29.02 33.10 30.89
CA PRO A 23 -28.39 33.70 32.08
C PRO A 23 -27.15 32.92 32.56
N ALA A 24 -26.19 33.69 33.04
CA ALA A 24 -24.96 33.22 33.65
C ALA A 24 -25.19 32.42 34.94
N TRP A 25 -24.90 31.12 34.89
CA TRP A 25 -24.50 30.26 36.02
C TRP A 25 -23.98 28.94 35.47
N PHE A 26 -22.70 28.85 35.29
CA PHE A 26 -21.81 27.67 35.38
C PHE A 26 -20.46 28.02 34.72
N ARG A 27 -19.52 28.42 35.58
CA ARG A 27 -18.11 28.46 35.18
C ARG A 27 -17.56 27.04 35.31
N GLY A 28 -17.63 26.27 34.26
CA GLY A 28 -16.77 25.14 33.97
C GLY A 28 -16.14 25.44 32.62
N GLY A 29 -14.84 25.72 32.56
CA GLY A 29 -14.14 26.04 31.33
C GLY A 29 -14.04 24.79 30.44
N ALA A 30 -14.99 24.59 29.55
CA ALA A 30 -14.78 23.79 28.37
C ALA A 30 -14.02 24.69 27.37
N SER A 31 -12.74 24.47 27.22
CA SER A 31 -11.97 25.03 26.11
C SER A 31 -12.65 24.56 24.81
N GLY A 32 -13.15 25.51 23.99
CA GLY A 32 -13.67 25.20 22.67
C GLY A 32 -12.59 24.47 21.82
N PRO A 33 -13.01 23.77 20.75
CA PRO A 33 -12.08 23.02 19.93
C PRO A 33 -10.94 23.95 19.49
N THR A 34 -9.71 23.49 19.63
CA THR A 34 -8.55 24.25 19.19
C THR A 34 -8.59 24.41 17.67
N ARG A 35 -7.99 25.48 17.13
CA ARG A 35 -7.88 25.71 15.69
C ARG A 35 -7.37 24.46 14.94
N ALA A 36 -6.43 23.74 15.54
CA ALA A 36 -5.92 22.46 15.06
C ALA A 36 -6.97 21.33 15.00
N ALA A 37 -7.95 21.30 15.93
CA ALA A 37 -9.03 20.31 15.89
C ALA A 37 -10.04 20.63 14.78
N VAL A 38 -10.33 21.90 14.54
CA VAL A 38 -11.22 22.35 13.46
C VAL A 38 -10.56 22.12 12.08
N GLU A 39 -9.25 22.37 11.96
CA GLU A 39 -8.49 22.09 10.74
C GLU A 39 -8.38 20.58 10.48
N ARG A 40 -8.33 19.74 11.50
CA ARG A 40 -8.34 18.26 11.37
C ARG A 40 -9.68 17.71 10.88
N GLU A 41 -10.79 18.16 11.47
CA GLU A 41 -12.12 17.76 10.97
C GLU A 41 -12.35 18.18 9.52
N ARG A 42 -11.81 19.33 9.14
CA ARG A 42 -11.93 19.84 7.77
C ARG A 42 -11.10 19.01 6.79
N GLY A 43 -9.84 18.64 7.15
CA GLY A 43 -8.99 17.77 6.34
C GLY A 43 -9.63 16.40 6.13
N ALA A 44 -10.04 15.72 7.18
CA ALA A 44 -10.70 14.42 7.08
C ALA A 44 -11.98 14.45 6.22
N SER A 45 -12.75 15.54 6.25
CA SER A 45 -13.96 15.66 5.43
C SER A 45 -13.66 15.91 3.94
N GLU A 46 -12.58 16.61 3.62
CA GLU A 46 -12.13 16.83 2.24
C GLU A 46 -11.60 15.52 1.63
N GLU A 47 -10.78 14.78 2.33
CA GLU A 47 -10.25 13.47 1.91
C GLU A 47 -11.36 12.43 1.72
N LEU A 48 -12.32 12.33 2.64
CA LEU A 48 -13.49 11.45 2.48
C LEU A 48 -14.33 11.83 1.26
N ALA A 49 -14.42 13.12 0.93
CA ALA A 49 -15.12 13.57 -0.27
C ALA A 49 -14.37 13.18 -1.56
N GLU A 50 -13.04 13.27 -1.56
CA GLU A 50 -12.20 12.84 -2.69
C GLU A 50 -12.28 11.32 -2.89
N GLN A 51 -12.26 10.53 -1.80
CA GLN A 51 -12.47 9.09 -1.88
C GLN A 51 -13.86 8.73 -2.43
N ALA A 52 -14.90 9.43 -1.98
CA ALA A 52 -16.26 9.19 -2.47
C ALA A 52 -16.38 9.50 -3.97
N GLU A 53 -15.79 10.60 -4.44
CA GLU A 53 -15.76 10.95 -5.86
C GLU A 53 -14.97 9.94 -6.68
N SER A 54 -13.81 9.53 -6.20
CA SER A 54 -13.00 8.48 -6.84
C SER A 54 -13.79 7.16 -6.93
N THR A 55 -14.46 6.76 -5.86
CA THR A 55 -15.31 5.55 -5.83
C THR A 55 -16.43 5.63 -6.86
N GLU A 56 -17.14 6.76 -6.96
CA GLU A 56 -18.22 6.96 -7.93
C GLU A 56 -17.70 6.85 -9.37
N GLN A 57 -16.59 7.50 -9.70
CA GLN A 57 -15.97 7.43 -11.03
C GLN A 57 -15.59 6.00 -11.41
N ARG A 58 -15.12 5.21 -10.45
CA ARG A 58 -14.75 3.81 -10.69
C ARG A 58 -15.96 2.92 -10.91
N LEU A 59 -17.01 3.11 -10.13
CA LEU A 59 -18.27 2.37 -10.32
C LEU A 59 -18.90 2.69 -11.67
N GLU A 60 -18.87 3.95 -12.12
CA GLU A 60 -19.32 4.34 -13.46
C GLU A 60 -18.48 3.67 -14.56
N ALA A 61 -17.16 3.64 -14.42
CA ALA A 61 -16.26 2.98 -15.38
C ALA A 61 -16.50 1.45 -15.42
N LEU A 62 -16.75 0.83 -14.27
CA LEU A 62 -17.09 -0.59 -14.16
C LEU A 62 -18.43 -0.90 -14.86
N ASP A 63 -19.44 -0.09 -14.65
CA ASP A 63 -20.75 -0.25 -15.29
C ASP A 63 -20.69 -0.02 -16.80
N ALA A 64 -19.90 0.96 -17.24
CA ALA A 64 -19.66 1.19 -18.68
C ALA A 64 -18.95 -0.02 -19.31
N ALA A 65 -17.93 -0.59 -18.67
CA ALA A 65 -17.23 -1.78 -19.15
C ALA A 65 -18.14 -3.03 -19.16
N ARG A 66 -19.02 -3.15 -18.17
CA ARG A 66 -20.04 -4.22 -18.11
C ARG A 66 -21.03 -4.08 -19.26
N ALA A 67 -21.55 -2.89 -19.50
CA ALA A 67 -22.48 -2.62 -20.61
C ALA A 67 -21.82 -2.84 -21.99
N ALA A 68 -20.54 -2.53 -22.12
CA ALA A 68 -19.77 -2.77 -23.33
C ALA A 68 -19.33 -4.23 -23.51
N GLY A 69 -19.53 -5.10 -22.49
CA GLY A 69 -19.09 -6.50 -22.51
C GLY A 69 -17.56 -6.65 -22.53
N THR A 70 -16.84 -5.69 -21.99
CA THR A 70 -15.36 -5.66 -21.94
C THR A 70 -14.77 -6.11 -20.61
N LEU A 71 -15.57 -6.34 -19.59
CA LEU A 71 -15.12 -6.86 -18.29
C LEU A 71 -14.32 -8.15 -18.44
N GLY A 72 -13.18 -8.21 -17.77
CA GLY A 72 -12.26 -9.35 -17.81
C GLY A 72 -11.60 -9.58 -19.17
N LYS A 73 -11.91 -8.76 -20.18
CA LYS A 73 -11.29 -8.81 -21.50
C LYS A 73 -10.22 -7.73 -21.57
N THR A 74 -9.00 -8.10 -21.28
CA THR A 74 -7.91 -7.13 -21.23
C THR A 74 -7.52 -6.55 -22.60
N GLY A 75 -7.98 -7.11 -23.72
CA GLY A 75 -7.58 -6.67 -25.07
C GLY A 75 -6.06 -6.76 -25.31
N VAL A 76 -5.32 -7.26 -24.33
CA VAL A 76 -3.87 -7.33 -24.33
C VAL A 76 -3.43 -8.62 -25.00
N ILE A 77 -2.50 -8.52 -25.95
CA ILE A 77 -1.85 -9.72 -26.53
C ILE A 77 -0.89 -10.26 -25.49
N ARG A 78 -1.13 -11.51 -25.05
CA ARG A 78 -0.35 -12.19 -24.03
C ARG A 78 0.65 -13.17 -24.67
N ARG A 79 1.80 -13.32 -24.04
CA ARG A 79 2.85 -14.28 -24.41
C ARG A 79 2.80 -15.49 -23.48
N ALA A 80 3.55 -16.53 -23.84
CA ALA A 80 3.75 -17.66 -22.95
C ALA A 80 4.41 -17.22 -21.63
N PRO A 81 4.09 -17.88 -20.51
CA PRO A 81 4.71 -17.63 -19.23
C PRO A 81 6.25 -17.67 -19.31
N ALA A 82 6.90 -16.91 -18.43
CA ALA A 82 8.35 -17.02 -18.27
C ALA A 82 8.73 -18.43 -17.79
N THR A 83 9.89 -18.91 -18.25
CA THR A 83 10.41 -20.21 -17.82
C THR A 83 10.50 -20.26 -16.29
N GLY A 84 9.93 -21.30 -15.68
CA GLY A 84 9.88 -21.49 -14.24
C GLY A 84 8.74 -20.74 -13.53
N TRP A 85 7.81 -20.11 -14.28
CA TRP A 85 6.62 -19.45 -13.75
C TRP A 85 5.35 -20.08 -14.30
N SER A 86 4.28 -20.05 -13.50
CA SER A 86 2.99 -20.66 -13.87
C SER A 86 2.20 -19.89 -14.93
N GLY A 87 2.56 -18.63 -15.14
CA GLY A 87 1.75 -17.66 -15.86
C GLY A 87 0.86 -16.85 -14.91
N GLU A 88 0.63 -15.61 -15.28
CA GLU A 88 -0.20 -14.73 -14.47
C GLU A 88 -1.68 -15.13 -14.49
N ARG A 89 -2.34 -14.90 -13.38
CA ARG A 89 -3.76 -15.19 -13.19
C ARG A 89 -4.45 -13.99 -12.59
N LEU A 90 -5.57 -13.59 -13.19
CA LEU A 90 -6.45 -12.58 -12.62
C LEU A 90 -7.16 -13.17 -11.39
N MET A 91 -7.06 -12.49 -10.25
CA MET A 91 -7.88 -12.73 -9.08
C MET A 91 -9.24 -12.05 -9.28
N GLY A 92 -10.27 -12.39 -8.63
CA GLY A 92 -11.55 -11.66 -8.64
C GLY A 92 -12.37 -11.57 -9.95
N GLY A 93 -11.80 -11.87 -11.10
CA GLY A 93 -12.48 -12.09 -12.39
C GLY A 93 -13.21 -10.91 -13.05
N THR A 94 -14.33 -10.45 -12.54
CA THR A 94 -15.23 -9.47 -13.20
C THR A 94 -15.48 -8.22 -12.35
N ALA A 95 -14.58 -7.91 -11.43
CA ALA A 95 -14.64 -6.75 -10.55
C ALA A 95 -13.55 -5.74 -10.92
N ASP A 96 -13.49 -4.65 -10.19
CA ASP A 96 -12.41 -3.68 -10.21
C ASP A 96 -11.65 -3.82 -8.89
N ASP A 97 -10.56 -4.58 -8.92
CA ASP A 97 -9.78 -4.97 -7.74
C ASP A 97 -8.44 -4.22 -7.71
N TRP A 98 -8.03 -3.78 -6.51
CA TRP A 98 -6.87 -2.93 -6.29
C TRP A 98 -6.01 -3.36 -5.13
N GLU A 99 -4.83 -2.73 -5.04
CA GLU A 99 -3.98 -2.69 -3.84
C GLU A 99 -3.78 -4.07 -3.22
N PRO A 100 -3.16 -5.00 -3.95
CA PRO A 100 -2.99 -6.34 -3.43
C PRO A 100 -1.86 -6.45 -2.42
N ALA A 101 -2.16 -7.06 -1.26
CA ALA A 101 -1.19 -7.59 -0.32
C ALA A 101 -1.10 -9.12 -0.42
N ILE A 102 0.07 -9.69 -0.12
CA ILE A 102 0.28 -11.14 -0.12
C ILE A 102 1.14 -11.61 1.04
N ALA A 103 0.71 -12.67 1.70
CA ALA A 103 1.52 -13.39 2.66
C ALA A 103 1.58 -14.89 2.32
N ALA A 104 2.66 -15.54 2.74
CA ALA A 104 2.80 -16.99 2.65
C ALA A 104 3.26 -17.56 3.98
N ASP A 105 2.64 -18.65 4.42
CA ASP A 105 3.05 -19.33 5.62
C ASP A 105 4.40 -20.03 5.38
N PRO A 106 5.45 -19.75 6.18
CA PRO A 106 6.75 -20.35 5.99
C PRO A 106 6.81 -21.82 6.39
N SER A 107 5.80 -22.33 7.11
CA SER A 107 5.75 -23.71 7.64
C SER A 107 4.68 -24.58 6.98
N ALA A 108 3.66 -23.98 6.38
CA ALA A 108 2.52 -24.66 5.78
C ALA A 108 2.23 -24.15 4.35
N PRO A 109 1.52 -24.89 3.51
CA PRO A 109 1.31 -24.50 2.10
C PRO A 109 0.24 -23.44 1.90
N TYR A 110 0.05 -22.55 2.87
CA TYR A 110 -0.93 -21.48 2.76
C TYR A 110 -0.35 -20.23 2.11
N VAL A 111 -1.14 -19.60 1.25
CA VAL A 111 -0.88 -18.30 0.65
C VAL A 111 -2.16 -17.48 0.71
N TYR A 112 -2.03 -16.24 1.14
CA TYR A 112 -3.13 -15.30 1.35
C TYR A 112 -2.95 -14.11 0.44
N VAL A 113 -4.00 -13.72 -0.27
CA VAL A 113 -4.06 -12.47 -1.05
C VAL A 113 -5.20 -11.65 -0.49
N LEU A 114 -4.91 -10.46 -0.03
CA LEU A 114 -5.87 -9.49 0.49
C LEU A 114 -5.87 -8.28 -0.43
N HIS A 115 -7.04 -7.82 -0.85
CA HIS A 115 -7.16 -6.68 -1.75
C HIS A 115 -8.50 -5.99 -1.57
N ASN A 116 -8.63 -4.76 -2.02
CA ASN A 116 -9.92 -4.08 -2.06
C ASN A 116 -10.63 -4.31 -3.40
N ARG A 117 -11.96 -4.23 -3.39
CA ARG A 117 -12.84 -4.42 -4.56
C ARG A 117 -13.86 -3.32 -4.66
N TYR A 118 -13.84 -2.60 -5.77
CA TYR A 118 -14.89 -1.66 -6.14
C TYR A 118 -15.99 -2.38 -6.94
N GLY A 119 -17.23 -2.21 -6.51
CA GLY A 119 -18.35 -2.82 -7.20
C GLY A 119 -18.24 -4.33 -7.40
N GLY A 120 -19.03 -4.89 -8.27
CA GLY A 120 -18.98 -6.32 -8.62
C GLY A 120 -19.50 -7.27 -7.53
N PRO A 121 -19.29 -8.58 -7.70
CA PRO A 121 -19.71 -9.56 -6.72
C PRO A 121 -18.89 -9.46 -5.44
N LYS A 122 -19.55 -9.35 -4.30
CA LYS A 122 -18.93 -9.34 -2.96
C LYS A 122 -19.51 -10.47 -2.12
N PRO A 123 -18.70 -11.13 -1.28
CA PRO A 123 -19.16 -12.25 -0.47
C PRO A 123 -19.99 -11.83 0.76
N CYS A 124 -20.10 -10.53 1.05
CA CYS A 124 -20.88 -10.02 2.17
C CYS A 124 -22.36 -9.84 1.79
N PRO A 125 -23.29 -10.25 2.67
CA PRO A 125 -24.72 -10.00 2.46
C PRO A 125 -25.03 -8.54 2.74
N ASN A 126 -25.71 -7.84 1.84
CA ASN A 126 -26.30 -6.51 2.00
C ASN A 126 -25.44 -5.48 2.75
N SER A 127 -25.12 -4.37 2.15
CA SER A 127 -24.37 -3.25 2.75
C SER A 127 -22.85 -3.49 2.92
N CYS A 128 -22.21 -4.12 1.96
CA CYS A 128 -20.75 -4.08 1.89
C CYS A 128 -20.27 -2.66 1.70
N PRO A 129 -19.14 -2.27 2.30
CA PRO A 129 -18.43 -1.05 1.91
C PRO A 129 -18.08 -1.10 0.41
N ASP A 130 -17.84 0.04 -0.19
CA ASP A 130 -17.38 0.16 -1.56
C ASP A 130 -16.22 1.16 -1.64
N PRO A 131 -14.97 0.70 -1.76
CA PRO A 131 -14.54 -0.69 -1.94
C PRO A 131 -14.64 -1.55 -0.68
N ALA A 132 -14.63 -2.87 -0.86
CA ALA A 132 -14.66 -3.85 0.21
C ALA A 132 -13.41 -4.72 0.23
N MET A 133 -12.97 -5.14 1.41
CA MET A 133 -11.80 -5.99 1.60
C MET A 133 -12.11 -7.44 1.25
N ILE A 134 -11.39 -7.99 0.29
CA ILE A 134 -11.55 -9.36 -0.23
C ILE A 134 -10.30 -10.18 0.10
N LEU A 135 -10.52 -11.35 0.68
CA LEU A 135 -9.48 -12.33 0.97
C LEU A 135 -9.61 -13.56 0.06
N ASN A 136 -8.50 -13.94 -0.55
CA ASN A 136 -8.35 -15.21 -1.24
C ASN A 136 -7.30 -16.09 -0.53
N VAL A 137 -7.64 -17.31 -0.20
CA VAL A 137 -6.76 -18.26 0.48
C VAL A 137 -6.45 -19.44 -0.42
N SER A 138 -5.17 -19.78 -0.51
CA SER A 138 -4.66 -21.01 -1.12
C SER A 138 -4.14 -21.93 -0.02
N ALA A 139 -4.45 -23.22 -0.09
CA ALA A 139 -3.92 -24.26 0.79
C ALA A 139 -2.92 -25.21 0.07
N ASP A 140 -2.43 -24.83 -1.11
CA ASP A 140 -1.57 -25.66 -1.96
C ASP A 140 -0.35 -24.88 -2.50
N GLY A 141 0.06 -23.84 -1.80
CA GLY A 141 1.21 -23.00 -2.14
C GLY A 141 0.95 -22.07 -3.32
N GLY A 142 -0.27 -21.57 -3.49
CA GLY A 142 -0.64 -20.63 -4.54
C GLY A 142 -0.97 -21.29 -5.88
N LYS A 143 -1.14 -22.61 -5.96
CA LYS A 143 -1.55 -23.29 -7.20
C LYS A 143 -3.03 -23.04 -7.49
N THR A 144 -3.86 -23.17 -6.47
CA THR A 144 -5.29 -22.84 -6.54
C THR A 144 -5.70 -21.96 -5.36
N PHE A 145 -6.75 -21.18 -5.54
CA PHE A 145 -7.36 -20.37 -4.48
C PHE A 145 -8.80 -20.79 -4.27
N GLY A 146 -9.24 -20.69 -3.01
CA GLY A 146 -10.63 -20.82 -2.63
C GLY A 146 -11.48 -19.65 -3.17
N PRO A 147 -12.79 -19.68 -2.87
CA PRO A 147 -13.69 -18.59 -3.23
C PRO A 147 -13.30 -17.30 -2.49
N ASP A 148 -13.74 -16.16 -3.04
CA ASP A 148 -13.63 -14.87 -2.37
C ASP A 148 -14.29 -14.93 -0.99
N ALA A 149 -13.58 -14.44 0.02
CA ALA A 149 -14.09 -14.27 1.37
C ALA A 149 -14.03 -12.79 1.76
N PHE A 150 -14.96 -12.36 2.60
CA PHE A 150 -14.97 -11.01 3.15
C PHE A 150 -14.42 -11.04 4.58
N MET A 151 -13.43 -10.19 4.86
CA MET A 151 -12.77 -10.17 6.15
C MET A 151 -13.65 -9.72 7.30
N CYS A 152 -14.41 -8.67 7.06
CA CYS A 152 -15.17 -7.97 8.08
C CYS A 152 -16.36 -7.26 7.46
N VAL A 153 -17.52 -7.40 8.08
CA VAL A 153 -18.68 -6.55 7.81
C VAL A 153 -18.59 -5.35 8.76
N CYS A 154 -17.92 -4.31 8.30
CA CYS A 154 -17.80 -3.06 9.07
C CYS A 154 -19.01 -2.18 8.76
N ARG A 155 -19.92 -2.07 9.73
CA ARG A 155 -21.08 -1.19 9.62
C ARG A 155 -20.65 0.27 9.70
N ASN A 156 -21.30 1.11 8.91
CA ASN A 156 -21.03 2.55 8.81
C ASN A 156 -19.66 2.92 8.23
N THR A 157 -19.03 2.02 7.50
CA THR A 157 -17.83 2.26 6.72
C THR A 157 -18.23 2.48 5.27
N HIS A 158 -17.73 3.54 4.64
CA HIS A 158 -18.01 3.82 3.22
C HIS A 158 -17.11 2.99 2.33
N GLY A 159 -15.81 2.88 2.67
CA GLY A 159 -14.82 2.11 1.93
C GLY A 159 -13.76 1.48 2.82
N GLN A 160 -13.10 0.45 2.29
CA GLN A 160 -11.97 -0.23 2.91
C GLN A 160 -10.77 -0.19 1.97
N PHE A 161 -9.61 0.28 2.45
CA PHE A 161 -8.43 0.61 1.66
C PHE A 161 -7.16 0.06 2.30
N ASP A 162 -6.06 0.07 1.55
CA ASP A 162 -4.70 -0.23 1.99
C ASP A 162 -4.57 -1.53 2.79
N PRO A 163 -4.88 -2.68 2.17
CA PRO A 163 -4.80 -3.98 2.83
C PRO A 163 -3.36 -4.40 3.10
N LEU A 164 -3.16 -5.00 4.27
CA LEU A 164 -1.92 -5.65 4.66
C LEU A 164 -2.22 -7.00 5.27
N ILE A 165 -1.37 -7.98 5.00
CA ILE A 165 -1.51 -9.32 5.55
C ILE A 165 -0.12 -9.89 5.87
N GLU A 166 0.03 -10.49 7.04
CA GLU A 166 1.28 -11.11 7.49
C GLU A 166 1.01 -12.43 8.20
N VAL A 167 1.93 -13.38 8.08
CA VAL A 167 1.89 -14.65 8.79
C VAL A 167 2.94 -14.65 9.90
N VAL A 168 2.49 -14.87 11.12
CA VAL A 168 3.36 -15.04 12.29
C VAL A 168 4.21 -16.31 12.14
N ARG A 169 5.51 -16.13 12.03
CA ARG A 169 6.44 -17.20 11.59
C ARG A 169 6.43 -18.46 12.45
N SER A 170 6.24 -18.34 13.76
CA SER A 170 6.32 -19.49 14.67
C SER A 170 4.99 -20.16 14.94
N THR A 171 3.87 -19.47 14.72
CA THR A 171 2.54 -19.98 15.08
C THR A 171 1.67 -20.28 13.85
N GLY A 172 1.93 -19.64 12.71
CA GLY A 172 1.08 -19.69 11.54
C GLY A 172 -0.22 -18.85 11.67
N GLU A 173 -0.35 -18.06 12.74
CA GLU A 173 -1.40 -17.07 12.87
C GLU A 173 -1.31 -16.05 11.73
N VAL A 174 -2.45 -15.59 11.26
CA VAL A 174 -2.51 -14.60 10.19
C VAL A 174 -3.01 -13.28 10.75
N TYR A 175 -2.24 -12.23 10.54
CA TYR A 175 -2.55 -10.87 10.95
C TYR A 175 -2.90 -10.04 9.72
N ALA A 176 -3.90 -9.19 9.83
CA ALA A 176 -4.29 -8.26 8.77
C ALA A 176 -4.56 -6.87 9.33
N SER A 177 -4.23 -5.87 8.56
CA SER A 177 -4.54 -4.47 8.81
C SER A 177 -5.09 -3.84 7.54
N TRP A 178 -5.98 -2.87 7.69
CA TRP A 178 -6.57 -2.10 6.60
C TRP A 178 -7.17 -0.81 7.16
N MET A 179 -7.59 0.08 6.28
CA MET A 179 -8.38 1.25 6.66
C MET A 179 -9.88 0.98 6.49
N ASN A 180 -10.67 1.37 7.47
CA ASN A 180 -12.10 1.63 7.31
C ASN A 180 -12.27 3.13 7.18
N ASP A 181 -12.55 3.63 5.99
CA ASP A 181 -12.35 5.04 5.65
C ASP A 181 -10.88 5.43 5.99
N TYR A 182 -10.65 6.28 6.96
CA TYR A 182 -9.30 6.61 7.47
C TYR A 182 -9.02 6.08 8.88
N ASP A 183 -9.77 5.08 9.31
CA ASP A 183 -9.61 4.43 10.60
C ASP A 183 -8.90 3.09 10.46
N ILE A 184 -7.65 3.02 10.87
CA ILE A 184 -6.83 1.81 10.74
C ILE A 184 -7.33 0.73 11.69
N GLN A 185 -7.56 -0.45 11.14
CA GLN A 185 -8.06 -1.64 11.82
C GLN A 185 -7.01 -2.75 11.82
N PHE A 186 -7.11 -3.61 12.83
CA PHE A 186 -6.35 -4.86 12.94
C PHE A 186 -7.29 -6.02 13.24
N ALA A 187 -7.03 -7.17 12.61
CA ALA A 187 -7.69 -8.44 12.95
C ALA A 187 -6.71 -9.60 12.80
N LYS A 188 -7.02 -10.73 13.45
CA LYS A 188 -6.22 -11.93 13.34
C LYS A 188 -7.06 -13.19 13.13
N SER A 189 -6.46 -14.16 12.47
CA SER A 189 -6.98 -15.50 12.29
C SER A 189 -6.04 -16.54 12.92
N LEU A 190 -6.61 -17.52 13.60
CA LEU A 190 -5.90 -18.63 14.23
C LEU A 190 -6.06 -19.96 13.46
N ASP A 191 -6.78 -19.93 12.35
CA ASP A 191 -7.21 -21.09 11.56
C ASP A 191 -7.02 -20.88 10.06
N HIS A 192 -5.87 -20.31 9.71
CA HIS A 192 -5.44 -20.06 8.32
C HIS A 192 -6.44 -19.23 7.50
N GLY A 193 -7.05 -18.23 8.10
CA GLY A 193 -7.95 -17.31 7.42
C GLY A 193 -9.40 -17.78 7.31
N ALA A 194 -9.74 -18.95 7.89
CA ALA A 194 -11.11 -19.46 7.87
C ALA A 194 -12.06 -18.63 8.74
N THR A 195 -11.58 -18.17 9.90
CA THR A 195 -12.29 -17.23 10.76
C THR A 195 -11.37 -16.11 11.25
N TRP A 196 -11.96 -14.97 11.56
CA TRP A 196 -11.24 -13.77 11.99
C TRP A 196 -11.79 -13.21 13.29
N SER A 197 -10.92 -12.64 14.11
CA SER A 197 -11.35 -11.86 15.26
C SER A 197 -12.20 -10.66 14.83
N ALA A 198 -12.97 -10.10 15.76
CA ALA A 198 -13.52 -8.76 15.54
C ALA A 198 -12.37 -7.76 15.31
N PRO A 199 -12.53 -6.79 14.38
CA PRO A 199 -11.53 -5.77 14.16
C PRO A 199 -11.31 -4.92 15.42
N VAL A 200 -10.06 -4.55 15.64
CA VAL A 200 -9.65 -3.64 16.73
C VAL A 200 -9.07 -2.38 16.09
N PRO A 201 -9.58 -1.17 16.44
CA PRO A 201 -8.99 0.07 15.97
C PRO A 201 -7.61 0.28 16.62
N VAL A 202 -6.61 0.68 15.82
CA VAL A 202 -5.22 0.81 16.27
C VAL A 202 -4.74 2.26 16.36
N PHE A 203 -5.49 3.21 15.83
CA PHE A 203 -5.10 4.61 15.69
C PHE A 203 -5.24 5.44 17.00
N GLY A 204 -5.90 4.92 18.03
CA GLY A 204 -6.07 5.59 19.33
C GLY A 204 -6.75 6.95 19.23
N ASN A 205 -6.06 8.01 19.61
CA ASN A 205 -6.53 9.39 19.51
C ASN A 205 -6.02 10.14 18.27
N VAL A 206 -5.34 9.47 17.35
CA VAL A 206 -4.96 10.03 16.05
C VAL A 206 -6.22 10.04 15.21
N SER A 207 -6.70 11.21 14.83
CA SER A 207 -8.05 11.38 14.27
C SER A 207 -8.19 10.94 12.80
N TRP A 208 -7.11 10.47 12.21
CA TRP A 208 -7.04 10.09 10.81
C TRP A 208 -5.73 9.35 10.58
N GLY A 209 -5.72 8.31 9.79
CA GLY A 209 -4.53 7.56 9.46
C GLY A 209 -4.65 6.92 8.09
N ASP A 210 -3.54 6.94 7.34
CA ASP A 210 -3.45 6.47 5.96
C ASP A 210 -2.18 5.63 5.78
N LYS A 211 -2.13 4.82 4.73
CA LYS A 211 -0.95 4.01 4.35
C LYS A 211 -0.39 3.14 5.50
N PRO A 212 -1.19 2.29 6.16
CA PRO A 212 -0.66 1.44 7.21
C PRO A 212 0.42 0.49 6.68
N GLN A 213 1.43 0.16 7.53
CA GLN A 213 2.37 -0.93 7.32
C GLN A 213 2.44 -1.82 8.54
N LEU A 214 2.23 -3.11 8.37
CA LEU A 214 2.11 -4.10 9.43
C LEU A 214 3.38 -4.95 9.53
N THR A 215 3.87 -5.18 10.75
CA THR A 215 4.86 -6.23 11.03
C THR A 215 4.70 -6.79 12.43
N ALA A 216 5.17 -8.02 12.64
CA ALA A 216 5.08 -8.70 13.92
C ALA A 216 6.40 -9.42 14.29
N SER A 217 6.61 -9.59 15.61
CA SER A 217 7.66 -10.48 16.10
C SER A 217 7.42 -11.92 15.65
N ALA A 218 8.47 -12.74 15.65
CA ALA A 218 8.38 -14.13 15.20
C ALA A 218 7.33 -14.95 15.96
N ASP A 219 7.06 -14.60 17.22
CA ASP A 219 6.03 -15.23 18.07
C ASP A 219 4.66 -14.51 18.01
N GLY A 220 4.53 -13.43 17.24
CA GLY A 220 3.31 -12.66 17.07
C GLY A 220 2.89 -11.84 18.30
N ARG A 221 3.69 -11.85 19.36
CA ARG A 221 3.34 -11.15 20.60
C ARG A 221 3.46 -9.64 20.44
N ASP A 222 4.55 -9.18 19.82
CA ASP A 222 4.78 -7.78 19.52
C ASP A 222 4.31 -7.50 18.10
N VAL A 223 3.39 -6.57 17.95
CA VAL A 223 2.82 -6.15 16.67
C VAL A 223 2.99 -4.64 16.51
N TYR A 224 3.39 -4.23 15.33
CA TYR A 224 3.64 -2.83 15.02
C TYR A 224 2.93 -2.47 13.72
N ILE A 225 2.27 -1.31 13.72
CA ILE A 225 1.64 -0.74 12.53
C ILE A 225 2.09 0.71 12.43
N SER A 226 2.89 1.04 11.41
CA SER A 226 3.15 2.44 11.08
C SER A 226 2.03 2.98 10.20
N PHE A 227 1.79 4.26 10.27
CA PHE A 227 0.81 4.97 9.45
C PHE A 227 1.08 6.48 9.49
N ASN A 228 0.72 7.18 8.43
CA ASN A 228 0.73 8.62 8.49
C ASN A 228 -0.52 9.14 9.23
N GLY A 229 -0.36 10.23 9.93
CA GLY A 229 -1.40 10.82 10.77
C GLY A 229 -1.92 12.15 10.23
N PRO A 230 -2.88 12.76 10.93
CA PRO A 230 -3.59 13.93 10.45
C PRO A 230 -2.66 15.14 10.30
N THR A 231 -3.06 16.05 9.44
CA THR A 231 -2.45 17.39 9.30
C THR A 231 -0.95 17.34 8.92
N GLY A 232 -0.68 17.10 7.67
CA GLY A 232 0.66 17.10 7.10
C GLY A 232 1.31 15.72 7.05
N GLY A 233 0.56 14.64 7.31
CA GLY A 233 1.04 13.27 7.14
C GLY A 233 2.19 12.91 8.07
N ASP A 234 2.13 13.31 9.34
CA ASP A 234 3.13 12.94 10.34
C ASP A 234 3.16 11.42 10.55
N PRO A 235 4.34 10.79 10.63
CA PRO A 235 4.45 9.35 10.82
C PRO A 235 4.21 8.94 12.27
N TRP A 236 3.37 7.95 12.45
CA TRP A 236 3.02 7.33 13.72
C TRP A 236 3.29 5.84 13.69
N VAL A 237 3.56 5.26 14.85
CA VAL A 237 3.56 3.81 15.04
C VAL A 237 2.62 3.42 16.17
N ALA A 238 1.65 2.57 15.86
CA ALA A 238 0.87 1.84 16.83
C ALA A 238 1.64 0.57 17.24
N THR A 239 1.79 0.35 18.54
CA THR A 239 2.52 -0.77 19.12
C THR A 239 1.61 -1.58 20.04
N SER A 240 1.60 -2.89 19.88
CA SER A 240 0.98 -3.86 20.77
C SER A 240 2.02 -4.84 21.29
N HIS A 241 1.90 -5.24 22.56
CA HIS A 241 2.73 -6.28 23.19
C HIS A 241 1.92 -7.50 23.64
N ASP A 242 0.68 -7.62 23.18
CA ASP A 242 -0.29 -8.66 23.55
C ASP A 242 -1.04 -9.22 22.33
N SER A 243 -0.30 -9.38 21.22
CA SER A 243 -0.82 -9.94 19.96
C SER A 243 -2.02 -9.16 19.40
N GLY A 244 -1.95 -7.82 19.46
CA GLY A 244 -2.96 -6.92 18.89
C GLY A 244 -4.20 -6.69 19.78
N ALA A 245 -4.19 -7.10 21.06
CA ALA A 245 -5.33 -6.90 21.94
C ALA A 245 -5.42 -5.45 22.44
N THR A 246 -4.28 -4.81 22.75
CA THR A 246 -4.21 -3.40 23.16
C THR A 246 -3.10 -2.66 22.38
N TRP A 247 -3.29 -1.34 22.21
CA TRP A 247 -2.42 -0.53 21.37
C TRP A 247 -2.03 0.80 22.01
N THR A 248 -0.78 1.19 21.79
CA THR A 248 -0.27 2.53 22.12
C THR A 248 0.30 3.18 20.87
N GLN A 249 0.12 4.49 20.70
CA GLN A 249 0.56 5.21 19.51
C GLN A 249 1.71 6.16 19.89
N THR A 250 2.78 6.09 19.12
CA THR A 250 3.96 6.97 19.25
C THR A 250 4.16 7.72 17.95
N LYS A 251 4.22 9.05 18.03
CA LYS A 251 4.62 9.88 16.90
C LYS A 251 6.14 9.76 16.72
N VAL A 252 6.57 9.42 15.51
CA VAL A 252 7.99 9.18 15.25
C VAL A 252 8.76 10.48 15.11
N THR A 253 8.22 11.46 14.39
CA THR A 253 8.85 12.77 14.20
C THR A 253 7.81 13.87 13.99
N ASP A 254 8.18 15.11 14.36
CA ASP A 254 7.44 16.34 14.08
C ASP A 254 8.03 17.04 12.84
N SER A 255 7.95 16.41 11.71
CA SER A 255 8.37 16.99 10.45
C SER A 255 7.26 17.85 9.83
N LYS A 256 7.65 18.80 8.98
CA LYS A 256 6.71 19.52 8.09
C LYS A 256 6.58 18.85 6.73
N ARG A 257 7.04 17.62 6.62
CA ARG A 257 6.97 16.80 5.42
C ARG A 257 5.80 15.85 5.54
N TYR A 258 5.29 15.41 4.41
CA TYR A 258 4.28 14.37 4.31
C TYR A 258 4.98 13.03 4.16
N TYR A 259 4.55 12.00 4.90
CA TYR A 259 5.15 10.67 4.90
C TYR A 259 4.18 9.65 4.32
N PHE A 260 4.74 8.65 3.61
CA PHE A 260 4.04 7.43 3.25
C PHE A 260 4.88 6.22 3.62
N GLU A 261 4.24 5.23 4.20
CA GLU A 261 4.79 4.00 4.70
C GLU A 261 4.73 2.91 3.63
N TYR A 262 5.79 2.06 3.53
CA TYR A 262 5.84 1.02 2.50
C TYR A 262 6.50 -0.28 2.91
N GLY A 263 7.36 -0.32 3.90
CA GLY A 263 8.06 -1.52 4.25
C GLY A 263 8.30 -1.64 5.75
N SER A 264 8.29 -2.86 6.26
CA SER A 264 8.41 -3.11 7.69
C SER A 264 9.11 -4.44 7.98
N ALA A 265 9.79 -4.53 9.13
CA ALA A 265 10.37 -5.75 9.62
C ALA A 265 10.58 -5.72 11.15
N VAL A 266 10.37 -6.85 11.80
CA VAL A 266 10.91 -7.13 13.14
C VAL A 266 12.05 -8.12 13.00
N LEU A 267 13.25 -7.70 13.39
CA LEU A 267 14.47 -8.49 13.27
C LEU A 267 14.59 -9.51 14.41
N PRO A 268 15.42 -10.58 14.26
CA PRO A 268 15.60 -11.62 15.29
C PRO A 268 16.07 -11.08 16.65
N ASN A 269 16.76 -9.94 16.67
CA ASN A 269 17.21 -9.27 17.89
C ASN A 269 16.17 -8.35 18.52
N GLY A 270 14.95 -8.30 17.98
CA GLY A 270 13.85 -7.43 18.44
C GLY A 270 13.90 -5.99 17.91
N THR A 271 14.87 -5.63 17.08
CA THR A 271 14.87 -4.33 16.39
C THR A 271 13.69 -4.26 15.44
N VAL A 272 12.94 -3.16 15.48
CA VAL A 272 11.84 -2.88 14.57
C VAL A 272 12.28 -1.83 13.56
N VAL A 273 11.96 -2.06 12.30
CA VAL A 273 12.36 -1.19 11.20
C VAL A 273 11.15 -0.92 10.30
N PHE A 274 10.92 0.36 9.97
CA PHE A 274 10.02 0.78 8.91
C PHE A 274 10.77 1.58 7.86
N SER A 275 10.34 1.49 6.62
CA SER A 275 10.86 2.29 5.51
C SER A 275 9.77 3.15 4.92
N GLU A 276 10.07 4.41 4.70
CA GLU A 276 9.10 5.43 4.34
C GLU A 276 9.69 6.40 3.32
N ILE A 277 8.80 7.05 2.58
CA ILE A 277 9.14 8.20 1.76
C ILE A 277 8.55 9.47 2.36
N SER A 278 9.26 10.58 2.25
CA SER A 278 8.70 11.89 2.57
C SER A 278 8.93 12.92 1.47
N PHE A 279 7.99 13.84 1.36
CA PHE A 279 8.02 14.94 0.39
C PHE A 279 7.29 16.17 0.96
N THR A 280 7.29 17.29 0.24
CA THR A 280 6.53 18.48 0.59
C THR A 280 5.46 18.75 -0.46
N TYR A 281 4.33 19.28 -0.05
CA TYR A 281 3.29 19.76 -0.96
C TYR A 281 3.39 21.26 -1.19
N SER A 282 2.92 21.70 -2.37
CA SER A 282 2.78 23.13 -2.68
C SER A 282 1.56 23.79 -2.01
N GLY A 283 0.77 23.01 -1.26
CA GLY A 283 -0.43 23.44 -0.54
C GLY A 283 -1.49 22.34 -0.55
N PRO A 284 -2.64 22.54 0.10
CA PRO A 284 -3.75 21.58 0.08
C PRO A 284 -4.14 21.24 -1.37
N GLY A 285 -4.23 19.95 -1.71
CA GLY A 285 -4.48 19.47 -3.06
C GLY A 285 -3.40 19.83 -4.08
N GLY A 286 -2.20 20.22 -3.62
CA GLY A 286 -1.09 20.63 -4.47
C GLY A 286 -0.16 19.48 -4.85
N SER A 287 0.68 19.73 -5.86
CA SER A 287 1.70 18.78 -6.29
C SER A 287 2.83 18.66 -5.27
N ALA A 288 3.46 17.50 -5.19
CA ALA A 288 4.70 17.30 -4.45
C ALA A 288 5.79 18.26 -4.96
N THR A 289 6.54 18.83 -4.04
CA THR A 289 7.63 19.78 -4.32
C THR A 289 8.92 19.38 -3.61
N GLY A 290 10.04 19.81 -4.16
CA GLY A 290 11.36 19.50 -3.62
C GLY A 290 11.76 18.03 -3.82
N PRO A 291 12.87 17.61 -3.23
CA PRO A 291 13.30 16.22 -3.28
C PRO A 291 12.43 15.34 -2.40
N ALA A 292 12.20 14.10 -2.84
CA ALA A 292 11.70 13.03 -2.00
C ALA A 292 12.86 12.45 -1.17
N LEU A 293 12.60 12.17 0.10
CA LEU A 293 13.57 11.55 1.00
C LEU A 293 13.12 10.13 1.32
N ILE A 294 14.04 9.18 1.23
CA ILE A 294 13.83 7.81 1.68
C ILE A 294 14.32 7.72 3.11
N HIS A 295 13.43 7.31 4.01
CA HIS A 295 13.68 7.19 5.44
C HIS A 295 13.72 5.74 5.88
N VAL A 296 14.43 5.51 6.97
CA VAL A 296 14.30 4.32 7.78
C VAL A 296 14.04 4.75 9.22
N PHE A 297 12.91 4.35 9.76
CA PHE A 297 12.57 4.45 11.18
C PHE A 297 13.02 3.18 11.88
N ARG A 298 13.66 3.34 13.02
CA ARG A 298 14.25 2.22 13.75
C ARG A 298 14.01 2.35 15.24
N SER A 299 13.57 1.26 15.87
CA SER A 299 13.46 1.11 17.31
C SER A 299 14.25 -0.10 17.78
N THR A 300 15.01 0.02 18.88
CA THR A 300 15.75 -1.07 19.55
C THR A 300 15.20 -1.39 20.92
N ASP A 301 14.11 -0.76 21.32
CA ASP A 301 13.46 -0.87 22.62
C ASP A 301 11.98 -1.24 22.51
N ARG A 302 11.66 -2.06 21.50
CA ARG A 302 10.31 -2.58 21.24
C ARG A 302 9.27 -1.48 20.98
N GLY A 303 9.64 -0.44 20.24
CA GLY A 303 8.75 0.65 19.85
C GLY A 303 8.58 1.76 20.88
N ALA A 304 9.31 1.73 22.01
CA ALA A 304 9.23 2.78 23.01
C ALA A 304 9.84 4.11 22.52
N THR A 305 10.93 4.02 21.77
CA THR A 305 11.56 5.17 21.10
C THR A 305 11.96 4.84 19.66
N TRP A 306 11.99 5.88 18.84
CA TRP A 306 12.27 5.77 17.40
C TRP A 306 13.37 6.74 16.97
N SER A 307 14.21 6.28 16.04
CA SER A 307 15.14 7.13 15.31
C SER A 307 14.70 7.22 13.85
N ASP A 308 14.82 8.41 13.26
CA ASP A 308 14.62 8.69 11.84
C ASP A 308 15.97 8.89 11.16
N THR A 309 16.24 8.15 10.09
CA THR A 309 17.47 8.27 9.30
C THR A 309 17.12 8.40 7.82
N VAL A 310 17.56 9.50 7.20
CA VAL A 310 17.47 9.67 5.75
C VAL A 310 18.52 8.79 5.05
N ILE A 311 18.06 7.84 4.26
CA ILE A 311 18.91 6.86 3.55
C ILE A 311 19.30 7.36 2.16
N ASP A 312 18.38 8.04 1.48
CA ASP A 312 18.63 8.62 0.16
C ASP A 312 17.80 9.88 -0.07
N THR A 313 18.24 10.67 -1.05
CA THR A 313 17.52 11.85 -1.55
C THR A 313 17.32 11.69 -3.05
N LEU A 314 16.07 11.72 -3.48
CA LEU A 314 15.64 11.52 -4.85
C LEU A 314 14.99 12.78 -5.39
N GLN A 315 15.15 13.03 -6.67
CA GLN A 315 14.44 14.10 -7.35
C GLN A 315 13.05 13.61 -7.79
N LEU A 316 12.13 14.54 -7.93
CA LEU A 316 10.84 14.25 -8.57
C LEU A 316 11.08 13.81 -10.02
N GLY A 317 10.32 12.83 -10.45
CA GLY A 317 10.40 12.28 -11.79
C GLY A 317 9.86 13.23 -12.87
N THR A 318 9.50 12.66 -14.02
CA THR A 318 8.91 13.39 -15.13
C THR A 318 7.69 14.18 -14.66
N PRO A 319 7.61 15.49 -14.95
CA PRO A 319 6.45 16.28 -14.55
C PRO A 319 5.15 15.76 -15.15
N CYS A 320 4.13 15.86 -14.38
CA CYS A 320 2.76 15.60 -14.77
C CYS A 320 2.24 16.73 -15.64
N THR A 321 1.56 16.45 -16.72
CA THR A 321 1.06 17.43 -17.70
C THR A 321 -0.46 17.43 -17.89
N SER A 322 -1.16 16.40 -17.44
CA SER A 322 -2.62 16.29 -17.52
C SER A 322 -3.31 17.09 -16.41
N ALA A 323 -4.53 17.58 -16.69
CA ALA A 323 -5.34 18.20 -15.65
C ALA A 323 -5.73 17.18 -14.57
N GLY A 324 -5.60 17.57 -13.30
CA GLY A 324 -5.86 16.70 -12.16
C GLY A 324 -4.75 15.71 -11.82
N CYS A 325 -3.62 15.78 -12.52
CA CYS A 325 -2.45 14.97 -12.27
C CYS A 325 -1.52 15.68 -11.28
N TYR A 326 -0.94 14.93 -10.37
CA TYR A 326 0.04 15.43 -9.39
C TYR A 326 1.44 14.97 -9.75
N ALA A 327 2.46 15.71 -9.32
CA ALA A 327 3.83 15.26 -9.42
C ALA A 327 3.98 13.98 -8.60
N ASP A 328 4.51 12.98 -9.27
CA ASP A 328 4.43 11.62 -8.82
C ASP A 328 5.57 11.24 -7.86
N PHE A 329 5.20 10.69 -6.73
CA PHE A 329 6.12 10.21 -5.69
C PHE A 329 5.67 8.90 -5.05
N TYR A 330 4.44 8.44 -5.29
CA TYR A 330 3.93 7.21 -4.71
C TYR A 330 4.67 5.97 -5.22
N ASP A 331 5.14 6.01 -6.45
CA ASP A 331 5.87 4.91 -7.07
C ASP A 331 7.30 4.72 -6.52
N SER A 332 7.73 5.56 -5.60
CA SER A 332 9.00 5.37 -4.90
C SER A 332 9.00 4.18 -3.95
N GLY A 333 7.85 3.82 -3.42
CA GLY A 333 7.54 2.66 -2.57
C GLY A 333 8.74 1.93 -1.96
N PRO A 334 9.35 2.40 -0.84
CA PRO A 334 10.57 1.78 -0.32
C PRO A 334 10.27 0.45 0.38
N ALA A 335 10.15 -0.62 -0.40
CA ALA A 335 9.93 -1.97 0.11
C ALA A 335 11.16 -2.48 0.89
N LEU A 336 10.90 -3.12 2.03
CA LEU A 336 11.93 -3.64 2.91
C LEU A 336 11.86 -5.16 2.97
N ALA A 337 13.00 -5.82 2.74
CA ALA A 337 13.18 -7.25 2.95
C ALA A 337 14.14 -7.51 4.09
N THR A 338 13.86 -8.53 4.91
CA THR A 338 14.81 -9.06 5.90
C THR A 338 15.06 -10.53 5.64
N ASP A 339 16.31 -10.95 5.77
CA ASP A 339 16.68 -12.35 5.73
C ASP A 339 16.51 -13.03 7.10
N THR A 340 16.84 -14.31 7.20
CA THR A 340 16.72 -15.06 8.47
C THR A 340 17.74 -14.62 9.52
N GLY A 341 18.82 -13.96 9.14
CA GLY A 341 19.85 -13.41 10.01
C GLY A 341 19.50 -12.03 10.58
N GLY A 342 18.52 -11.34 9.97
CA GLY A 342 18.16 -9.97 10.29
C GLY A 342 18.93 -8.92 9.49
N ASP A 343 19.63 -9.34 8.44
CA ASP A 343 20.17 -8.44 7.45
C ASP A 343 19.05 -7.87 6.57
N LEU A 344 19.20 -6.63 6.12
CA LEU A 344 18.14 -5.89 5.46
C LEU A 344 18.52 -5.52 4.01
N VAL A 345 17.53 -5.53 3.13
CA VAL A 345 17.61 -4.90 1.81
C VAL A 345 16.41 -3.98 1.63
N LEU A 346 16.71 -2.72 1.34
CA LEU A 346 15.75 -1.68 1.00
C LEU A 346 15.74 -1.51 -0.51
N VAL A 347 14.55 -1.58 -1.12
CA VAL A 347 14.36 -1.42 -2.58
C VAL A 347 13.35 -0.30 -2.81
N TYR A 348 13.71 0.69 -3.61
CA TYR A 348 12.88 1.88 -3.84
C TYR A 348 13.09 2.42 -5.25
N SER A 349 12.16 3.22 -5.74
CA SER A 349 12.32 3.89 -7.02
C SER A 349 12.45 5.41 -6.88
N GLY A 350 13.11 6.04 -7.84
CA GLY A 350 13.19 7.49 -7.89
C GLY A 350 14.10 8.02 -8.99
N ALA A 351 13.95 9.30 -9.30
CA ALA A 351 14.76 9.96 -10.29
C ALA A 351 16.07 10.49 -9.67
N ALA A 352 17.21 10.28 -10.34
CA ALA A 352 18.48 10.83 -9.92
C ALA A 352 18.61 12.32 -10.25
N THR A 353 17.86 12.79 -11.24
CA THR A 353 17.81 14.19 -11.70
C THR A 353 16.36 14.64 -11.84
N SER A 354 16.08 15.90 -11.56
CA SER A 354 14.74 16.46 -11.70
C SER A 354 14.21 16.29 -13.13
N GLY A 355 12.99 15.78 -13.25
CA GLY A 355 12.33 15.48 -14.53
C GLY A 355 12.90 14.26 -15.27
N GLY A 356 13.86 13.56 -14.68
CA GLY A 356 14.46 12.37 -15.29
C GLY A 356 13.62 11.10 -15.09
N PRO A 357 13.95 10.01 -15.79
CA PRO A 357 13.30 8.73 -15.58
C PRO A 357 13.62 8.17 -14.20
N ARG A 358 12.66 7.49 -13.59
CA ARG A 358 12.83 6.81 -12.32
C ARG A 358 13.57 5.50 -12.52
N THR A 359 14.47 5.19 -11.61
CA THR A 359 15.25 3.96 -11.57
C THR A 359 14.95 3.24 -10.25
N VAL A 360 14.76 1.95 -10.29
CA VAL A 360 14.68 1.12 -9.07
C VAL A 360 16.08 0.86 -8.56
N TYR A 361 16.30 1.17 -7.29
CA TYR A 361 17.55 0.99 -6.57
C TYR A 361 17.40 0.01 -5.42
N ALA A 362 18.51 -0.62 -5.03
CA ALA A 362 18.62 -1.41 -3.81
C ALA A 362 19.79 -0.91 -2.96
N ARG A 363 19.63 -0.98 -1.62
CA ARG A 363 20.67 -0.82 -0.60
C ARG A 363 20.56 -1.93 0.41
N SER A 364 21.66 -2.28 1.06
CA SER A 364 21.68 -3.31 2.11
C SER A 364 22.26 -2.80 3.42
N SER A 365 21.84 -3.43 4.51
CA SER A 365 22.34 -3.20 5.88
C SER A 365 22.60 -4.52 6.57
N ARG A 366 23.74 -4.64 7.29
CA ARG A 366 24.13 -5.80 8.10
C ARG A 366 24.12 -5.51 9.60
N ASP A 367 23.67 -4.34 9.99
CA ASP A 367 23.67 -3.87 11.38
C ASP A 367 22.26 -3.43 11.84
N GLY A 368 21.23 -4.08 11.27
CA GLY A 368 19.84 -3.83 11.63
C GLY A 368 19.35 -2.44 11.23
N GLY A 369 19.81 -1.92 10.09
CA GLY A 369 19.37 -0.64 9.54
C GLY A 369 20.13 0.58 10.08
N ALA A 370 21.21 0.40 10.87
CA ALA A 370 21.98 1.52 11.39
C ALA A 370 22.86 2.17 10.31
N THR A 371 23.43 1.35 9.41
CA THR A 371 24.17 1.84 8.23
C THR A 371 23.77 1.11 6.96
N TRP A 372 23.94 1.76 5.82
CA TRP A 372 23.47 1.26 4.52
C TRP A 372 24.55 1.35 3.45
N SER A 373 24.60 0.35 2.58
CA SER A 373 25.49 0.31 1.43
C SER A 373 25.20 1.45 0.44
N SER A 374 26.09 1.68 -0.51
CA SER A 374 25.78 2.49 -1.71
C SER A 374 24.65 1.87 -2.50
N ARG A 375 23.83 2.67 -3.17
CA ARG A 375 22.72 2.18 -4.00
C ARG A 375 23.21 1.46 -5.25
N VAL A 376 22.52 0.38 -5.60
CA VAL A 376 22.72 -0.40 -6.83
C VAL A 376 21.46 -0.30 -7.67
N ALA A 377 21.58 0.02 -8.96
CA ALA A 377 20.44 0.07 -9.88
C ALA A 377 20.00 -1.33 -10.30
N LEU A 378 18.69 -1.61 -10.20
CA LEU A 378 18.07 -2.87 -10.62
C LEU A 378 17.37 -2.77 -11.97
N SER A 379 16.78 -1.63 -12.28
CA SER A 379 16.11 -1.37 -13.55
C SER A 379 17.07 -0.76 -14.57
N PRO A 380 16.78 -0.89 -15.89
CA PRO A 380 17.61 -0.30 -16.94
C PRO A 380 17.65 1.23 -16.85
N SER A 381 18.79 1.80 -17.18
CA SER A 381 18.94 3.25 -17.29
C SER A 381 18.06 3.82 -18.41
N GLY A 382 17.46 4.99 -18.15
CA GLY A 382 16.65 5.71 -19.13
C GLY A 382 15.22 5.17 -19.32
N VAL A 383 14.82 4.19 -18.52
CA VAL A 383 13.45 3.61 -18.54
C VAL A 383 12.78 3.93 -17.22
N ASN A 384 11.55 4.42 -17.25
CA ASN A 384 10.77 4.61 -16.03
C ASN A 384 10.46 3.25 -15.38
N ALA A 385 10.75 3.17 -14.09
CA ALA A 385 10.51 2.00 -13.26
C ALA A 385 9.91 2.41 -11.90
N ALA A 386 9.05 1.58 -11.33
CA ALA A 386 8.23 1.93 -10.18
C ALA A 386 7.85 0.70 -9.34
N PHE A 387 7.24 0.95 -8.18
CA PHE A 387 6.54 -0.01 -7.33
C PHE A 387 7.32 -1.30 -7.06
N PRO A 388 8.51 -1.24 -6.48
CA PRO A 388 9.22 -2.45 -6.13
C PRO A 388 8.55 -3.15 -4.93
N ALA A 389 8.62 -4.49 -4.95
CA ALA A 389 8.32 -5.31 -3.79
C ALA A 389 9.51 -6.22 -3.49
N ALA A 390 9.75 -6.51 -2.23
CA ALA A 390 10.92 -7.26 -1.80
C ALA A 390 10.59 -8.28 -0.70
N ALA A 391 11.20 -9.47 -0.78
CA ALA A 391 11.14 -10.49 0.27
C ALA A 391 12.50 -11.12 0.50
N GLY A 392 12.84 -11.34 1.77
CA GLY A 392 14.05 -12.06 2.15
C GLY A 392 13.85 -13.58 2.11
N VAL A 393 14.93 -14.33 1.87
CA VAL A 393 14.91 -15.79 1.85
C VAL A 393 16.24 -16.37 2.30
N GLY A 394 16.20 -17.25 3.32
CA GLY A 394 17.41 -17.82 3.90
C GLY A 394 18.36 -16.74 4.41
N ASN A 395 19.66 -16.99 4.32
CA ASN A 395 20.70 -16.02 4.62
C ASN A 395 21.16 -15.33 3.33
N ASP A 396 21.28 -13.99 3.36
CA ASP A 396 21.71 -13.16 2.23
C ASP A 396 20.82 -13.25 0.98
N GLY A 397 19.73 -14.02 1.00
CA GLY A 397 18.84 -14.19 -0.15
C GLY A 397 17.78 -13.10 -0.20
N VAL A 398 17.57 -12.50 -1.38
CA VAL A 398 16.54 -11.49 -1.62
C VAL A 398 15.86 -11.73 -2.95
N ARG A 399 14.55 -11.53 -2.98
CA ARG A 399 13.72 -11.58 -4.17
C ARG A 399 13.00 -10.27 -4.32
N VAL A 400 13.02 -9.74 -5.51
CA VAL A 400 12.43 -8.44 -5.85
C VAL A 400 11.66 -8.57 -7.14
N TRP A 401 10.48 -7.97 -7.17
CA TRP A 401 9.89 -7.57 -8.43
C TRP A 401 9.72 -6.05 -8.47
N PHE A 402 9.69 -5.51 -9.66
CA PHE A 402 9.42 -4.10 -9.94
C PHE A 402 8.74 -3.96 -11.30
N MET A 403 8.07 -2.85 -11.53
CA MET A 403 7.50 -2.51 -12.83
C MET A 403 8.38 -1.57 -13.61
N ASP A 404 8.42 -1.72 -14.94
CA ASP A 404 9.03 -0.73 -15.83
C ASP A 404 8.40 -0.70 -17.22
N GLN A 405 8.72 0.35 -17.96
CA GLN A 405 8.21 0.64 -19.30
C GLN A 405 9.17 0.26 -20.43
N ARG A 406 10.13 -0.67 -20.23
CA ARG A 406 11.04 -1.10 -21.30
C ARG A 406 10.33 -1.77 -22.49
N THR A 407 9.07 -2.15 -22.33
CA THR A 407 8.21 -2.77 -23.33
C THR A 407 7.09 -1.84 -23.82
N VAL A 408 7.30 -0.53 -23.80
CA VAL A 408 6.36 0.54 -24.19
C VAL A 408 5.39 0.92 -23.07
N ARG A 409 4.72 -0.06 -22.45
CA ARG A 409 3.85 0.10 -21.27
C ARG A 409 4.42 -0.69 -20.10
N TRP A 410 3.76 -0.70 -18.97
CA TRP A 410 4.20 -1.32 -17.74
C TRP A 410 4.17 -2.85 -17.82
N ASN A 411 5.26 -3.48 -17.42
CA ASN A 411 5.38 -4.92 -17.18
C ASN A 411 6.12 -5.16 -15.86
N THR A 412 5.81 -6.29 -15.22
CA THR A 412 6.43 -6.71 -13.96
C THR A 412 7.64 -7.58 -14.23
N TRP A 413 8.77 -7.21 -13.62
CA TRP A 413 10.07 -7.85 -13.76
C TRP A 413 10.55 -8.38 -12.42
N TYR A 414 11.11 -9.56 -12.41
CA TYR A 414 11.59 -10.26 -11.24
C TYR A 414 13.10 -10.47 -11.31
N THR A 415 13.78 -10.22 -10.20
CA THR A 415 15.23 -10.46 -10.03
C THR A 415 15.52 -10.99 -8.62
N THR A 416 16.67 -11.61 -8.45
CA THR A 416 17.12 -12.19 -7.19
C THR A 416 18.57 -11.83 -6.88
N SER A 417 18.89 -11.79 -5.60
CA SER A 417 20.23 -11.76 -5.07
C SER A 417 20.43 -12.92 -4.10
N THR A 418 21.65 -13.46 -4.03
CA THR A 418 22.08 -14.48 -3.05
C THR A 418 23.21 -13.97 -2.16
N ASN A 419 23.50 -12.69 -2.19
CA ASN A 419 24.60 -12.05 -1.47
C ASN A 419 24.19 -10.67 -0.95
N LEU A 420 22.97 -10.61 -0.40
CA LEU A 420 22.39 -9.40 0.21
C LEU A 420 22.41 -8.17 -0.71
N GLY A 421 22.05 -8.34 -1.98
CA GLY A 421 21.98 -7.23 -2.94
C GLY A 421 23.32 -6.78 -3.52
N ALA A 422 24.45 -7.42 -3.22
CA ALA A 422 25.74 -7.09 -3.82
C ALA A 422 25.82 -7.43 -5.31
N ALA A 423 25.07 -8.45 -5.75
CA ALA A 423 24.88 -8.79 -7.14
C ALA A 423 23.46 -9.31 -7.38
N TRP A 424 22.94 -9.06 -8.58
CA TRP A 424 21.56 -9.40 -8.96
C TRP A 424 21.51 -10.22 -10.22
N SER A 425 20.57 -11.14 -10.29
CA SER A 425 20.28 -11.87 -11.52
C SER A 425 19.74 -10.93 -12.60
N THR A 426 19.88 -11.30 -13.86
CA THR A 426 19.20 -10.59 -14.95
C THR A 426 17.68 -10.62 -14.73
N PRO A 427 16.99 -9.47 -14.72
CA PRO A 427 15.55 -9.44 -14.50
C PRO A 427 14.77 -10.24 -15.55
N VAL A 428 13.84 -11.08 -15.08
CA VAL A 428 12.94 -11.87 -15.90
C VAL A 428 11.55 -11.28 -15.83
N ARG A 429 10.90 -11.09 -17.00
CA ARG A 429 9.52 -10.59 -17.05
C ARG A 429 8.54 -11.67 -16.61
N ILE A 430 7.82 -11.43 -15.52
CA ILE A 430 6.83 -12.34 -14.95
C ILE A 430 5.38 -12.00 -15.29
N SER A 431 5.08 -10.77 -15.72
CA SER A 431 3.84 -10.46 -16.43
C SER A 431 3.90 -10.91 -17.88
N ASP A 432 2.76 -11.20 -18.50
CA ASP A 432 2.74 -11.84 -19.82
C ASP A 432 2.26 -10.92 -20.96
N ALA A 433 1.84 -9.70 -20.67
CA ALA A 433 1.44 -8.73 -21.69
C ALA A 433 2.60 -8.37 -22.63
N THR A 434 2.43 -8.57 -23.94
CA THR A 434 3.50 -8.42 -24.93
C THR A 434 4.10 -7.01 -24.93
N SER A 435 3.24 -5.99 -24.93
CA SER A 435 3.63 -4.57 -24.94
C SER A 435 3.42 -3.88 -23.59
N GLY A 436 3.10 -4.65 -22.53
CA GLY A 436 2.75 -4.16 -21.22
C GLY A 436 1.29 -3.70 -21.11
N THR A 437 0.91 -3.32 -19.92
CA THR A 437 -0.45 -2.92 -19.52
C THR A 437 -0.48 -1.49 -19.01
N ALA A 438 -1.68 -0.94 -18.85
CA ALA A 438 -1.88 0.27 -18.10
C ALA A 438 -1.79 -0.08 -16.62
N TYR A 439 -0.74 0.37 -15.96
CA TYR A 439 -0.63 0.28 -14.51
C TYR A 439 -0.70 1.67 -13.90
N LYS A 440 0.17 2.53 -14.37
CA LYS A 440 0.24 3.93 -14.00
C LYS A 440 0.21 4.77 -15.25
N ASN A 441 -0.47 5.88 -15.26
CA ASN A 441 -0.41 6.75 -16.41
C ASN A 441 0.96 7.47 -16.49
N SER A 442 1.34 7.89 -17.70
CA SER A 442 2.60 8.60 -17.94
C SER A 442 2.62 9.99 -17.31
N ASP A 443 1.48 10.48 -16.88
CA ASP A 443 1.26 11.84 -16.42
C ASP A 443 1.28 11.95 -14.87
N GLY A 444 1.61 10.88 -14.16
CA GLY A 444 1.79 10.92 -12.71
C GLY A 444 0.78 10.09 -11.94
N PHE A 445 0.24 10.64 -10.90
CA PHE A 445 -0.43 10.01 -9.79
C PHE A 445 -1.86 9.49 -10.03
N LEU A 446 -2.21 8.97 -11.14
CA LEU A 446 -3.46 8.22 -11.22
C LEU A 446 -3.14 6.73 -11.21
N GLU A 447 -2.98 6.18 -10.01
CA GLU A 447 -2.90 4.74 -9.82
C GLU A 447 -4.25 4.14 -10.07
N VAL A 448 -4.41 3.70 -11.27
CA VAL A 448 -5.67 3.12 -11.69
C VAL A 448 -5.92 1.79 -10.99
N TYR A 449 -4.86 1.16 -10.44
CA TYR A 449 -4.93 -0.21 -9.89
C TYR A 449 -4.15 -0.39 -8.59
N GLY A 450 -4.03 0.67 -7.83
CA GLY A 450 -3.28 0.72 -6.58
C GLY A 450 -1.83 1.12 -6.77
N ASP A 451 -1.24 1.65 -5.73
CA ASP A 451 0.10 2.23 -5.70
C ASP A 451 1.14 1.31 -5.07
N TYR A 452 0.80 0.04 -4.86
CA TYR A 452 1.69 -1.01 -4.39
C TYR A 452 1.25 -2.40 -4.84
N GLY A 453 2.12 -3.34 -4.59
CA GLY A 453 1.91 -4.77 -4.71
C GLY A 453 2.99 -5.48 -3.89
N GLU A 454 2.88 -6.77 -3.70
CA GLU A 454 3.73 -7.48 -2.77
C GLU A 454 4.28 -8.79 -3.33
N ILE A 455 5.25 -9.35 -2.62
CA ILE A 455 5.93 -10.59 -2.94
C ILE A 455 6.13 -11.41 -1.65
N ALA A 456 5.93 -12.71 -1.71
CA ALA A 456 6.18 -13.62 -0.61
C ALA A 456 6.90 -14.89 -1.06
N VAL A 457 7.43 -15.65 -0.10
CA VAL A 457 8.10 -16.91 -0.34
C VAL A 457 7.39 -18.03 0.43
N THR A 458 6.90 -19.03 -0.30
CA THR A 458 6.18 -20.17 0.27
C THR A 458 7.08 -21.08 1.12
N ASN A 459 6.50 -21.96 1.91
CA ASN A 459 7.21 -23.00 2.69
C ASN A 459 8.09 -23.94 1.85
N THR A 460 7.87 -24.01 0.55
CA THR A 460 8.71 -24.78 -0.39
C THR A 460 9.76 -23.93 -1.10
N GLY A 461 9.94 -22.67 -0.68
CA GLY A 461 10.91 -21.75 -1.25
C GLY A 461 10.52 -21.17 -2.61
N LYS A 462 9.25 -21.26 -3.02
CA LYS A 462 8.76 -20.69 -4.27
C LYS A 462 8.30 -19.25 -4.06
N THR A 463 8.61 -18.41 -5.03
CA THR A 463 8.09 -17.03 -5.02
C THR A 463 6.64 -17.01 -5.45
N VAL A 464 5.84 -16.21 -4.77
CA VAL A 464 4.50 -15.77 -5.17
C VAL A 464 4.47 -14.25 -5.17
N ALA A 465 3.76 -13.67 -6.13
CA ALA A 465 3.74 -12.23 -6.34
C ALA A 465 2.35 -11.76 -6.76
N VAL A 466 1.97 -10.57 -6.32
CA VAL A 466 0.73 -9.90 -6.71
C VAL A 466 1.00 -8.46 -7.12
N TRP A 467 0.24 -7.97 -8.10
CA TRP A 467 0.29 -6.59 -8.59
C TRP A 467 -1.02 -6.20 -9.23
N GLY A 468 -1.24 -4.90 -9.43
CA GLY A 468 -2.38 -4.37 -10.17
C GLY A 468 -2.06 -4.17 -11.66
N GLU A 469 -2.99 -4.43 -12.54
CA GLU A 469 -2.93 -4.00 -13.94
C GLU A 469 -4.31 -3.93 -14.59
N GLY A 470 -4.42 -3.16 -15.67
CA GLY A 470 -5.64 -3.04 -16.43
C GLY A 470 -5.43 -2.77 -17.92
N THR A 471 -6.52 -2.63 -18.65
CA THR A 471 -6.49 -2.42 -20.12
C THR A 471 -6.28 -0.97 -20.50
N SER A 472 -6.74 -0.06 -19.67
CA SER A 472 -6.66 1.39 -19.88
C SER A 472 -6.45 2.09 -18.55
N TYR A 473 -6.13 3.38 -18.58
CA TYR A 473 -5.96 4.21 -17.39
C TYR A 473 -7.27 4.70 -16.77
N THR A 474 -8.40 4.39 -17.36
CA THR A 474 -9.72 4.86 -16.94
C THR A 474 -10.75 3.74 -16.82
N GLY A 475 -10.39 2.53 -17.16
CA GLY A 475 -11.27 1.36 -17.08
C GLY A 475 -11.02 0.56 -15.80
N PRO A 476 -11.85 -0.44 -15.54
CA PRO A 476 -11.61 -1.33 -14.42
C PRO A 476 -10.31 -2.10 -14.60
N GLY A 477 -9.65 -2.38 -13.49
CA GLY A 477 -8.44 -3.19 -13.41
C GLY A 477 -8.64 -4.48 -12.66
N GLY A 478 -7.55 -5.09 -12.29
CA GLY A 478 -7.57 -6.32 -11.53
C GLY A 478 -6.26 -6.56 -10.80
N VAL A 479 -6.36 -7.37 -9.78
CA VAL A 479 -5.23 -7.95 -9.07
C VAL A 479 -4.75 -9.18 -9.82
N TRP A 480 -3.49 -9.17 -10.19
CA TRP A 480 -2.83 -10.27 -10.89
C TRP A 480 -1.86 -10.98 -9.97
N PHE A 481 -1.87 -12.29 -10.07
CA PHE A 481 -1.02 -13.19 -9.28
C PHE A 481 -0.16 -14.05 -10.19
N ASN A 482 1.10 -14.26 -9.83
CA ASN A 482 1.96 -15.25 -10.46
C ASN A 482 2.79 -16.01 -9.43
N ARG A 483 3.28 -17.20 -9.82
CA ARG A 483 3.95 -18.14 -8.94
C ARG A 483 5.10 -18.84 -9.66
N GLN A 484 6.22 -19.06 -8.98
CA GLN A 484 7.26 -19.99 -9.42
C GLN A 484 6.78 -21.46 -9.36
N ASN A 485 7.09 -22.23 -10.41
CA ASN A 485 6.77 -23.67 -10.51
C ASN A 485 7.67 -24.53 -9.63
#